data_50f225cfe67472874bc589782bdbe6cb
#
_entry.id   50f225cfe67472874bc589782bdbe6cb
#
_cell.length_a   1.000
_cell.length_b   1.000
_cell.length_c   1.000
_cell.angle_alpha   90.00
_cell.angle_beta   90.00
_cell.angle_gamma   90.00
#
_symmetry.space_group_name_H-M   'P 1'
#
loop_
_entity.id
_entity.type
_entity.pdbx_description
1 polymer ?
#
loop_
_entity_poly.entity_id
_entity_poly.type
_entity_poly.pdbx_seq_one_letter_code
_entity_poly.pdbx_strand_id
1 'polypeptide(L)'
;METDSKYVLTILKNSTKLEDEGFLNSSNPKIIKSTIASFRARKTQTFMKWVKGHNGHPRNEGADDMAKRATQKEKASYINLNPPKELLVTGAKLSVMTQKLAYNGILQWKRSNGEMQRRRTEINISRAKNCVEDKFGYIPTTENFWMSIRQKDLERKTREFLYLVTHDAHWTGTHWLRPSMKPELQQRAICNACGVIEDFDHILTKCESPGQAVIWNLVGKLWKKKNKDIPWRNPTIGDILGCCLARIVKPGSKKPNAGDARFWKILLAESSQLIWALRCTRVIGNEGSPLTTNEVRNKWIQMVNTRLDLDCRMTLPRYEQKALPKKLVIQTWKGTLLNEGDLPEDWTTLSGVLVGITVDMEEEE
;
A
#
# COMPACT_ATOMS: atom_id res chain seq x y z
N MET A 1 -35.02 -0.51 -25.50
CA MET A 1 -34.03 -1.52 -25.05
C MET A 1 -34.11 -1.65 -23.54
N GLU A 2 -33.91 -2.85 -23.01
CA GLU A 2 -33.96 -3.14 -21.59
C GLU A 2 -32.59 -3.62 -21.14
N THR A 3 -32.15 -3.24 -19.95
CA THR A 3 -30.86 -3.63 -19.38
C THR A 3 -30.91 -3.64 -17.84
N ASP A 4 -30.25 -4.57 -17.22
CA ASP A 4 -30.02 -4.61 -15.75
C ASP A 4 -28.77 -3.85 -15.32
N SER A 5 -27.91 -3.45 -16.28
CA SER A 5 -26.70 -2.70 -16.03
C SER A 5 -26.97 -1.21 -15.76
N LYS A 6 -26.98 -0.84 -14.47
CA LYS A 6 -27.00 0.57 -14.06
C LYS A 6 -25.81 1.36 -14.62
N TYR A 7 -24.67 0.68 -14.82
CA TYR A 7 -23.47 1.28 -15.36
C TYR A 7 -23.69 1.76 -16.80
N VAL A 8 -24.27 0.92 -17.67
CA VAL A 8 -24.58 1.28 -19.06
C VAL A 8 -25.54 2.45 -19.13
N LEU A 9 -26.61 2.42 -18.34
CA LEU A 9 -27.56 3.53 -18.27
C LEU A 9 -26.93 4.84 -17.83
N THR A 10 -26.05 4.79 -16.80
CA THR A 10 -25.33 5.96 -16.30
C THR A 10 -24.41 6.55 -17.37
N ILE A 11 -23.69 5.71 -18.12
CA ILE A 11 -22.83 6.14 -19.23
C ILE A 11 -23.66 6.85 -20.31
N LEU A 12 -24.73 6.24 -20.76
CA LEU A 12 -25.55 6.82 -21.82
C LEU A 12 -26.23 8.13 -21.37
N LYS A 13 -26.74 8.19 -20.14
CA LYS A 13 -27.28 9.41 -19.55
C LYS A 13 -26.27 10.55 -19.46
N ASN A 14 -25.02 10.22 -19.15
CA ASN A 14 -23.95 11.21 -18.98
C ASN A 14 -23.05 11.32 -20.22
N SER A 15 -23.47 10.85 -21.38
CA SER A 15 -22.66 10.79 -22.60
C SER A 15 -22.03 12.12 -22.98
N THR A 16 -22.81 13.22 -22.96
CA THR A 16 -22.34 14.58 -23.27
C THR A 16 -21.24 15.01 -22.29
N LYS A 17 -21.41 14.81 -20.99
CA LYS A 17 -20.40 15.12 -19.99
C LYS A 17 -19.13 14.30 -20.19
N LEU A 18 -19.24 13.01 -20.46
CA LEU A 18 -18.08 12.15 -20.72
C LEU A 18 -17.30 12.59 -21.95
N GLU A 19 -17.98 13.04 -22.99
CA GLU A 19 -17.34 13.59 -24.19
C GLU A 19 -16.68 14.93 -23.92
N ASP A 20 -17.35 15.84 -23.22
CA ASP A 20 -16.79 17.14 -22.84
C ASP A 20 -15.52 16.96 -21.99
N GLU A 21 -15.47 15.96 -21.12
CA GLU A 21 -14.30 15.58 -20.33
C GLU A 21 -13.27 14.71 -21.10
N GLY A 22 -13.49 14.42 -22.40
CA GLY A 22 -12.59 13.62 -23.22
C GLY A 22 -12.44 12.16 -22.77
N PHE A 23 -13.38 11.63 -21.97
CA PHE A 23 -13.35 10.29 -21.37
C PHE A 23 -12.16 10.03 -20.42
N LEU A 24 -11.48 11.07 -19.97
CA LEU A 24 -10.22 10.96 -19.18
C LEU A 24 -10.40 10.25 -17.83
N ASN A 25 -11.61 10.24 -17.28
CA ASN A 25 -11.92 9.59 -16.00
C ASN A 25 -12.64 8.24 -16.16
N SER A 26 -12.70 7.71 -17.37
CA SER A 26 -13.47 6.49 -17.66
C SER A 26 -12.62 5.23 -17.50
N SER A 27 -13.17 4.19 -16.85
CA SER A 27 -12.47 2.91 -16.65
C SER A 27 -12.19 2.16 -17.95
N ASN A 28 -13.10 2.26 -18.94
CA ASN A 28 -13.02 1.56 -20.23
C ASN A 28 -13.32 2.52 -21.40
N PRO A 29 -12.46 3.54 -21.64
CA PRO A 29 -12.79 4.63 -22.56
C PRO A 29 -13.06 4.16 -24.00
N LYS A 30 -12.35 3.14 -24.49
CA LYS A 30 -12.57 2.59 -25.84
C LYS A 30 -13.99 2.00 -26.01
N ILE A 31 -14.40 1.15 -25.05
CA ILE A 31 -15.73 0.53 -25.10
C ILE A 31 -16.83 1.60 -24.97
N ILE A 32 -16.65 2.54 -24.03
CA ILE A 32 -17.63 3.61 -23.80
C ILE A 32 -17.78 4.50 -25.04
N LYS A 33 -16.67 4.94 -25.66
CA LYS A 33 -16.68 5.72 -26.90
C LYS A 33 -17.44 4.97 -28.02
N SER A 34 -17.10 3.71 -28.26
CA SER A 34 -17.74 2.88 -29.28
C SER A 34 -19.24 2.68 -28.99
N THR A 35 -19.63 2.46 -27.73
CA THR A 35 -21.03 2.33 -27.32
C THR A 35 -21.79 3.62 -27.60
N ILE A 36 -21.32 4.77 -27.16
CA ILE A 36 -21.97 6.07 -27.39
C ILE A 36 -22.10 6.36 -28.90
N ALA A 37 -21.02 6.12 -29.66
CA ALA A 37 -21.02 6.29 -31.10
C ALA A 37 -22.07 5.39 -31.78
N SER A 38 -22.18 4.12 -31.39
CA SER A 38 -23.18 3.19 -31.91
C SER A 38 -24.61 3.64 -31.58
N PHE A 39 -24.86 4.23 -30.43
CA PHE A 39 -26.17 4.81 -30.10
C PHE A 39 -26.48 6.06 -30.94
N ARG A 40 -25.52 6.91 -31.20
CA ARG A 40 -25.68 8.12 -32.02
C ARG A 40 -25.85 7.83 -33.51
N ALA A 41 -25.20 6.78 -34.01
CA ALA A 41 -25.38 6.32 -35.37
C ALA A 41 -26.77 5.77 -35.69
N ARG A 42 -27.64 5.54 -34.69
CA ARG A 42 -28.99 5.02 -34.89
C ARG A 42 -29.88 6.10 -35.47
N LYS A 43 -30.63 5.74 -36.54
CA LYS A 43 -31.59 6.62 -37.19
C LYS A 43 -32.91 6.73 -36.43
N THR A 44 -33.20 5.81 -35.50
CA THR A 44 -34.46 5.74 -34.75
C THR A 44 -34.24 6.12 -33.29
N GLN A 45 -35.21 6.80 -32.70
CA GLN A 45 -35.22 7.13 -31.28
C GLN A 45 -35.13 5.86 -30.43
N THR A 46 -34.25 5.85 -29.46
CA THR A 46 -33.99 4.69 -28.60
C THR A 46 -34.35 5.00 -27.16
N PHE A 47 -35.30 4.28 -26.60
CA PHE A 47 -35.65 4.35 -25.17
C PHE A 47 -34.93 3.24 -24.43
N MET A 48 -34.32 3.58 -23.27
CA MET A 48 -33.66 2.64 -22.39
C MET A 48 -34.43 2.49 -21.08
N LYS A 49 -34.70 1.25 -20.68
CA LYS A 49 -35.35 0.92 -19.41
C LYS A 49 -34.48 0.01 -18.59
N TRP A 50 -34.33 0.35 -17.32
CA TRP A 50 -33.68 -0.56 -16.38
C TRP A 50 -34.65 -1.65 -15.95
N VAL A 51 -34.16 -2.89 -15.89
CA VAL A 51 -34.86 -4.05 -15.35
C VAL A 51 -33.98 -4.67 -14.24
N LYS A 52 -34.62 -5.35 -13.27
CA LYS A 52 -33.88 -6.03 -12.24
C LYS A 52 -33.30 -7.33 -12.80
N GLY A 53 -31.97 -7.51 -12.70
CA GLY A 53 -31.31 -8.75 -13.11
C GLY A 53 -31.74 -9.95 -12.27
N HIS A 54 -31.72 -11.14 -12.84
CA HIS A 54 -32.05 -12.42 -12.20
C HIS A 54 -33.42 -12.43 -11.47
N ASN A 55 -34.42 -11.79 -12.06
CA ASN A 55 -35.75 -11.65 -11.46
C ASN A 55 -36.88 -12.15 -12.40
N GLY A 56 -36.61 -13.18 -13.18
CA GLY A 56 -37.61 -13.80 -14.09
C GLY A 56 -37.96 -12.96 -15.31
N HIS A 57 -37.17 -11.96 -15.69
CA HIS A 57 -37.41 -11.14 -16.87
C HIS A 57 -36.92 -11.86 -18.13
N PRO A 58 -37.81 -12.41 -19.02
CA PRO A 58 -37.40 -13.37 -20.05
C PRO A 58 -36.34 -12.85 -21.01
N ARG A 59 -36.42 -11.57 -21.40
CA ARG A 59 -35.42 -10.95 -22.32
C ARG A 59 -34.05 -10.74 -21.65
N ASN A 60 -34.03 -10.43 -20.35
CA ASN A 60 -32.77 -10.25 -19.61
C ASN A 60 -32.10 -11.59 -19.35
N GLU A 61 -32.87 -12.61 -18.96
CA GLU A 61 -32.36 -13.98 -18.78
C GLU A 61 -31.86 -14.59 -20.09
N GLY A 62 -32.54 -14.33 -21.20
CA GLY A 62 -32.07 -14.72 -22.53
C GLY A 62 -30.74 -14.05 -22.92
N ALA A 63 -30.51 -12.78 -22.52
CA ALA A 63 -29.26 -12.09 -22.73
C ALA A 63 -28.14 -12.69 -21.85
N ASP A 64 -28.45 -13.04 -20.61
CA ASP A 64 -27.49 -13.70 -19.67
C ASP A 64 -27.10 -15.09 -20.21
N ASP A 65 -28.04 -15.86 -20.75
CA ASP A 65 -27.73 -17.16 -21.33
C ASP A 65 -26.85 -17.03 -22.59
N MET A 66 -27.10 -16.03 -23.42
CA MET A 66 -26.22 -15.75 -24.56
C MET A 66 -24.82 -15.34 -24.12
N ALA A 67 -24.71 -14.53 -23.08
CA ALA A 67 -23.41 -14.15 -22.51
C ALA A 67 -22.67 -15.37 -21.96
N LYS A 68 -23.34 -16.27 -21.20
CA LYS A 68 -22.76 -17.54 -20.73
C LYS A 68 -22.27 -18.43 -21.86
N ARG A 69 -23.06 -18.58 -22.93
CA ARG A 69 -22.63 -19.36 -24.11
C ARG A 69 -21.44 -18.71 -24.81
N ALA A 70 -21.37 -17.38 -24.83
CA ALA A 70 -20.22 -16.68 -25.42
C ALA A 70 -18.91 -16.93 -24.67
N THR A 71 -18.93 -17.11 -23.34
CA THR A 71 -17.72 -17.42 -22.54
C THR A 71 -17.19 -18.85 -22.79
N GLN A 72 -17.99 -19.73 -23.37
CA GLN A 72 -17.60 -21.12 -23.68
C GLN A 72 -17.00 -21.27 -25.08
N LYS A 73 -16.93 -20.20 -25.88
CA LYS A 73 -16.33 -20.24 -27.21
C LYS A 73 -14.80 -20.36 -27.10
N GLU A 74 -14.20 -21.24 -27.88
CA GLU A 74 -12.71 -21.38 -27.96
C GLU A 74 -12.04 -20.08 -28.42
N LYS A 75 -12.67 -19.31 -29.28
CA LYS A 75 -12.16 -18.04 -29.79
C LYS A 75 -13.15 -16.93 -29.49
N ALA A 76 -12.67 -15.84 -28.90
CA ALA A 76 -13.46 -14.64 -28.69
C ALA A 76 -13.88 -14.04 -30.04
N SER A 77 -15.15 -13.57 -30.15
CA SER A 77 -15.61 -12.85 -31.32
C SER A 77 -14.91 -11.48 -31.43
N TYR A 78 -14.46 -11.11 -32.62
CA TYR A 78 -13.88 -9.80 -32.85
C TYR A 78 -14.96 -8.72 -32.70
N ILE A 79 -14.67 -7.70 -31.91
CA ILE A 79 -15.53 -6.52 -31.71
C ILE A 79 -14.73 -5.30 -32.18
N ASN A 80 -15.23 -4.62 -33.20
CA ASN A 80 -14.63 -3.35 -33.61
C ASN A 80 -15.01 -2.24 -32.62
N LEU A 81 -14.01 -1.78 -31.88
CA LEU A 81 -14.16 -0.71 -30.89
C LEU A 81 -13.77 0.67 -31.42
N ASN A 82 -13.50 0.80 -32.72
CA ASN A 82 -13.16 2.08 -33.34
C ASN A 82 -14.44 2.80 -33.76
N PRO A 83 -14.79 3.94 -33.15
CA PRO A 83 -15.92 4.75 -33.61
C PRO A 83 -15.62 5.36 -34.98
N PRO A 84 -16.64 5.68 -35.78
CA PRO A 84 -16.48 6.46 -37.00
C PRO A 84 -15.74 7.78 -36.74
N LYS A 85 -15.01 8.27 -37.72
CA LYS A 85 -14.19 9.49 -37.58
C LYS A 85 -15.02 10.70 -37.11
N GLU A 86 -16.24 10.81 -37.61
CA GLU A 86 -17.19 11.90 -37.30
C GLU A 86 -17.63 11.90 -35.81
N LEU A 87 -17.52 10.74 -35.15
CA LEU A 87 -17.93 10.54 -33.76
C LEU A 87 -16.70 10.38 -32.82
N LEU A 88 -15.49 10.62 -33.35
CA LEU A 88 -14.26 10.50 -32.61
C LEU A 88 -14.00 11.77 -31.79
N VAL A 89 -14.01 11.62 -30.46
CA VAL A 89 -13.60 12.70 -29.53
C VAL A 89 -12.11 12.59 -29.25
N THR A 90 -11.36 13.66 -29.53
CA THR A 90 -9.89 13.69 -29.48
C THR A 90 -9.32 14.21 -28.16
N GLY A 91 -10.13 14.82 -27.29
CA GLY A 91 -9.70 15.36 -26.00
C GLY A 91 -10.83 16.02 -25.24
N ALA A 92 -10.52 16.60 -24.09
CA ALA A 92 -11.46 17.35 -23.28
C ALA A 92 -11.63 18.80 -23.80
N LYS A 93 -12.85 19.34 -23.66
CA LYS A 93 -13.11 20.75 -23.96
C LYS A 93 -12.46 21.66 -22.91
N LEU A 94 -11.87 22.78 -23.37
CA LEU A 94 -11.25 23.75 -22.46
C LEU A 94 -12.26 24.37 -21.48
N SER A 95 -13.52 24.53 -21.89
CA SER A 95 -14.58 25.09 -21.03
C SER A 95 -14.91 24.28 -19.78
N VAL A 96 -14.62 22.97 -19.77
CA VAL A 96 -14.82 22.09 -18.62
C VAL A 96 -13.51 21.68 -17.94
N MET A 97 -12.39 22.24 -18.39
CA MET A 97 -11.07 21.86 -17.90
C MET A 97 -10.88 22.30 -16.44
N THR A 98 -10.65 21.30 -15.56
CA THR A 98 -10.22 21.52 -14.17
C THR A 98 -8.78 21.05 -14.02
N GLN A 99 -8.09 21.51 -12.95
CA GLN A 99 -6.75 21.01 -12.62
C GLN A 99 -6.69 19.47 -12.54
N LYS A 100 -7.72 18.85 -11.93
CA LYS A 100 -7.83 17.39 -11.84
C LYS A 100 -7.97 16.74 -13.22
N LEU A 101 -8.79 17.30 -14.10
CA LEU A 101 -8.99 16.78 -15.44
C LEU A 101 -7.72 16.90 -16.28
N ALA A 102 -7.07 18.06 -16.23
CA ALA A 102 -5.78 18.29 -16.90
C ALA A 102 -4.69 17.32 -16.40
N TYR A 103 -4.59 17.14 -15.08
CA TYR A 103 -3.64 16.19 -14.49
C TYR A 103 -3.89 14.75 -14.97
N ASN A 104 -5.15 14.31 -14.99
CA ASN A 104 -5.52 12.98 -15.51
C ASN A 104 -5.21 12.83 -17.00
N GLY A 105 -5.39 13.89 -17.78
CA GLY A 105 -5.00 13.93 -19.20
C GLY A 105 -3.50 13.75 -19.40
N ILE A 106 -2.69 14.48 -18.62
CA ILE A 106 -1.22 14.35 -18.63
C ILE A 106 -0.80 12.93 -18.21
N LEU A 107 -1.41 12.36 -17.18
CA LEU A 107 -1.11 10.99 -16.76
C LEU A 107 -1.48 9.97 -17.84
N GLN A 108 -2.61 10.14 -18.51
CA GLN A 108 -3.03 9.26 -19.61
C GLN A 108 -2.06 9.36 -20.79
N TRP A 109 -1.65 10.57 -21.15
CA TRP A 109 -0.66 10.81 -22.21
C TRP A 109 0.69 10.15 -21.86
N LYS A 110 1.20 10.36 -20.65
CA LYS A 110 2.43 9.70 -20.18
C LYS A 110 2.33 8.18 -20.24
N ARG A 111 1.19 7.60 -19.84
CA ARG A 111 0.95 6.16 -19.91
C ARG A 111 0.98 5.65 -21.37
N SER A 112 0.36 6.36 -22.30
CA SER A 112 0.34 5.97 -23.73
C SER A 112 1.72 6.03 -24.36
N ASN A 113 2.61 6.90 -23.86
CA ASN A 113 3.97 7.06 -24.33
C ASN A 113 5.02 6.21 -23.61
N GLY A 114 4.57 5.28 -22.73
CA GLY A 114 5.48 4.42 -21.96
C GLY A 114 6.19 5.11 -20.77
N GLU A 115 5.88 6.38 -20.49
CA GLU A 115 6.45 7.14 -19.37
C GLU A 115 5.71 6.85 -18.03
N MET A 116 5.58 5.56 -17.66
CA MET A 116 4.63 5.19 -16.60
C MET A 116 5.11 5.42 -15.19
N GLN A 117 6.38 5.19 -14.90
CA GLN A 117 6.90 5.30 -13.52
C GLN A 117 8.33 5.87 -13.54
N ARG A 118 8.68 6.54 -12.44
CA ARG A 118 10.08 6.92 -12.23
C ARG A 118 10.90 5.64 -12.09
N ARG A 119 12.04 5.54 -12.79
CA ARG A 119 12.92 4.36 -12.75
C ARG A 119 13.22 3.88 -11.32
N ARG A 120 13.45 4.80 -10.39
CA ARG A 120 13.67 4.45 -8.96
C ARG A 120 12.48 3.79 -8.32
N THR A 121 11.25 4.24 -8.62
CA THR A 121 10.02 3.61 -8.13
C THR A 121 9.89 2.17 -8.63
N GLU A 122 10.17 1.93 -9.91
CA GLU A 122 10.13 0.58 -10.49
C GLU A 122 11.16 -0.34 -9.85
N ILE A 123 12.38 0.13 -9.63
CA ILE A 123 13.43 -0.63 -8.94
C ILE A 123 12.97 -1.01 -7.52
N ASN A 124 12.41 -0.08 -6.77
CA ASN A 124 11.95 -0.33 -5.41
C ASN A 124 10.77 -1.30 -5.36
N ILE A 125 9.81 -1.18 -6.28
CA ILE A 125 8.72 -2.16 -6.40
C ILE A 125 9.25 -3.54 -6.77
N SER A 126 10.21 -3.64 -7.70
CA SER A 126 10.82 -4.91 -8.09
C SER A 126 11.56 -5.55 -6.91
N ARG A 127 12.34 -4.77 -6.14
CA ARG A 127 13.00 -5.25 -4.92
C ARG A 127 11.98 -5.83 -3.92
N ALA A 128 10.86 -5.12 -3.70
CA ALA A 128 9.80 -5.58 -2.82
C ALA A 128 9.17 -6.89 -3.32
N LYS A 129 8.87 -6.98 -4.62
CA LYS A 129 8.27 -8.19 -5.23
C LYS A 129 9.19 -9.39 -5.12
N ASN A 130 10.46 -9.24 -5.44
CA ASN A 130 11.46 -10.31 -5.34
C ASN A 130 11.59 -10.82 -3.89
N CYS A 131 11.66 -9.91 -2.90
CA CYS A 131 11.70 -10.32 -1.50
C CYS A 131 10.41 -11.03 -1.04
N VAL A 132 9.25 -10.64 -1.57
CA VAL A 132 7.97 -11.32 -1.28
C VAL A 132 7.95 -12.72 -1.93
N GLU A 133 8.44 -12.86 -3.15
CA GLU A 133 8.58 -14.13 -3.83
C GLU A 133 9.52 -15.08 -3.07
N ASP A 134 10.73 -14.61 -2.76
CA ASP A 134 11.75 -15.39 -2.04
C ASP A 134 11.27 -15.85 -0.65
N LYS A 135 10.55 -14.99 0.06
CA LYS A 135 10.15 -15.23 1.46
C LYS A 135 8.81 -15.94 1.59
N PHE A 136 7.85 -15.64 0.73
CA PHE A 136 6.46 -16.09 0.85
C PHE A 136 5.98 -16.92 -0.34
N GLY A 137 6.82 -17.17 -1.35
CA GLY A 137 6.55 -18.09 -2.46
C GLY A 137 5.49 -17.60 -3.46
N TYR A 138 5.27 -16.27 -3.58
CA TYR A 138 4.36 -15.72 -4.59
C TYR A 138 4.79 -14.36 -5.09
N ILE A 139 4.48 -14.03 -6.34
CA ILE A 139 4.77 -12.74 -6.96
C ILE A 139 3.53 -11.84 -6.89
N PRO A 140 3.58 -10.72 -6.15
CA PRO A 140 2.46 -9.78 -6.13
C PRO A 140 2.41 -8.94 -7.40
N THR A 141 1.20 -8.53 -7.82
CA THR A 141 1.05 -7.53 -8.88
C THR A 141 1.43 -6.14 -8.36
N THR A 142 1.75 -5.21 -9.27
CA THR A 142 2.00 -3.80 -8.90
C THR A 142 0.77 -3.15 -8.25
N GLU A 143 -0.42 -3.52 -8.69
CA GLU A 143 -1.67 -3.08 -8.09
C GLU A 143 -1.80 -3.57 -6.64
N ASN A 144 -1.57 -4.87 -6.39
CA ASN A 144 -1.58 -5.44 -5.05
C ASN A 144 -0.55 -4.78 -4.13
N PHE A 145 0.63 -4.45 -4.65
CA PHE A 145 1.64 -3.69 -3.91
C PHE A 145 1.09 -2.34 -3.44
N TRP A 146 0.54 -1.52 -4.34
CA TRP A 146 0.00 -0.22 -3.99
C TRP A 146 -1.24 -0.29 -3.08
N MET A 147 -2.09 -1.30 -3.28
CA MET A 147 -3.25 -1.53 -2.40
C MET A 147 -2.80 -1.92 -0.99
N SER A 148 -1.73 -2.72 -0.86
CA SER A 148 -1.25 -3.18 0.44
C SER A 148 -0.74 -2.04 1.33
N ILE A 149 -0.03 -1.06 0.77
CA ILE A 149 0.44 0.13 1.50
C ILE A 149 -0.73 1.02 1.97
N ARG A 150 -1.86 1.02 1.24
CA ARG A 150 -3.04 1.82 1.58
C ARG A 150 -3.91 1.21 2.68
N GLN A 151 -3.63 -0.01 3.11
CA GLN A 151 -4.41 -0.68 4.17
C GLN A 151 -4.39 0.14 5.46
N LYS A 152 -5.55 0.20 6.12
CA LYS A 152 -5.74 1.01 7.34
C LYS A 152 -5.15 0.37 8.60
N ASP A 153 -4.54 -0.79 8.50
CA ASP A 153 -3.83 -1.46 9.61
C ASP A 153 -2.65 -0.64 10.14
N LEU A 154 -2.02 0.15 9.27
CA LEU A 154 -0.93 1.04 9.64
C LEU A 154 -1.44 2.46 9.84
N GLU A 155 -0.79 3.20 10.71
CA GLU A 155 -1.03 4.63 10.89
C GLU A 155 -0.77 5.41 9.59
N ARG A 156 -1.43 6.56 9.45
CA ARG A 156 -1.28 7.40 8.26
C ARG A 156 0.17 7.79 8.01
N LYS A 157 0.91 8.21 9.06
CA LYS A 157 2.32 8.61 8.95
C LYS A 157 3.21 7.49 8.43
N THR A 158 2.97 6.25 8.86
CA THR A 158 3.74 5.07 8.42
C THR A 158 3.43 4.71 6.97
N ARG A 159 2.15 4.79 6.56
CA ARG A 159 1.76 4.57 5.15
C ARG A 159 2.36 5.61 4.23
N GLU A 160 2.34 6.88 4.63
CA GLU A 160 2.95 7.99 3.89
C GLU A 160 4.47 7.81 3.77
N PHE A 161 5.12 7.40 4.86
CA PHE A 161 6.54 7.07 4.86
C PHE A 161 6.87 5.97 3.84
N LEU A 162 6.18 4.83 3.88
CA LEU A 162 6.40 3.74 2.93
C LEU A 162 6.16 4.17 1.47
N TYR A 163 5.12 4.98 1.24
CA TYR A 163 4.84 5.54 -0.08
C TYR A 163 5.98 6.43 -0.57
N LEU A 164 6.46 7.35 0.26
CA LEU A 164 7.55 8.25 -0.10
C LEU A 164 8.89 7.52 -0.28
N VAL A 165 9.19 6.51 0.54
CA VAL A 165 10.37 5.65 0.36
C VAL A 165 10.30 4.89 -0.94
N THR A 166 9.13 4.32 -1.29
CA THR A 166 8.94 3.62 -2.58
C THR A 166 9.23 4.53 -3.77
N HIS A 167 8.83 5.80 -3.68
CA HIS A 167 9.07 6.81 -4.72
C HIS A 167 10.46 7.47 -4.64
N ASP A 168 11.29 7.14 -3.65
CA ASP A 168 12.54 7.84 -3.34
C ASP A 168 12.31 9.37 -3.31
N ALA A 169 11.26 9.79 -2.59
CA ALA A 169 10.78 11.16 -2.62
C ALA A 169 11.15 11.98 -1.36
N HIS A 170 11.76 11.37 -0.36
CA HIS A 170 12.34 12.11 0.76
C HIS A 170 13.65 12.80 0.37
N TRP A 171 13.93 13.90 1.04
CA TRP A 171 15.18 14.63 0.85
C TRP A 171 16.33 13.92 1.57
N THR A 172 17.05 13.07 0.82
CA THR A 172 18.22 12.32 1.27
C THR A 172 19.28 12.31 0.18
N GLY A 173 20.52 12.11 0.54
CA GLY A 173 21.63 11.86 -0.38
C GLY A 173 21.66 12.80 -1.59
N THR A 174 21.60 12.25 -2.78
CA THR A 174 21.70 13.00 -4.04
C THR A 174 20.64 14.09 -4.21
N HIS A 175 19.55 14.07 -3.46
CA HIS A 175 18.58 15.17 -3.49
C HIS A 175 19.17 16.48 -2.95
N TRP A 176 20.10 16.40 -2.00
CA TRP A 176 20.80 17.56 -1.45
C TRP A 176 21.93 18.06 -2.33
N LEU A 177 22.51 17.22 -3.22
CA LEU A 177 23.64 17.56 -4.09
C LEU A 177 23.25 18.33 -5.35
N ARG A 178 22.02 18.81 -5.46
CA ARG A 178 21.56 19.59 -6.60
C ARG A 178 22.29 20.95 -6.63
N PRO A 179 22.68 21.45 -7.82
CA PRO A 179 23.38 22.74 -7.94
C PRO A 179 22.65 23.94 -7.33
N SER A 180 21.31 23.86 -7.24
CA SER A 180 20.47 24.90 -6.63
C SER A 180 20.44 24.89 -5.10
N MET A 181 21.05 23.88 -4.46
CA MET A 181 21.10 23.79 -3.01
C MET A 181 22.27 24.60 -2.45
N LYS A 182 22.01 25.26 -1.30
CA LYS A 182 23.05 25.96 -0.56
C LYS A 182 24.12 24.96 -0.09
N PRO A 183 25.43 25.33 -0.11
CA PRO A 183 26.54 24.44 0.29
C PRO A 183 26.35 23.80 1.67
N GLU A 184 25.80 24.56 2.63
CA GLU A 184 25.56 24.06 4.00
C GLU A 184 24.52 22.93 4.03
N LEU A 185 23.56 22.96 3.10
CA LEU A 185 22.54 21.90 2.97
C LEU A 185 23.06 20.70 2.20
N GLN A 186 24.04 20.89 1.30
CA GLN A 186 24.64 19.78 0.54
C GLN A 186 25.38 18.80 1.47
N GLN A 187 25.91 19.28 2.60
CA GLN A 187 26.57 18.42 3.61
C GLN A 187 25.61 17.35 4.16
N ARG A 188 24.28 17.59 4.14
CA ARG A 188 23.26 16.60 4.54
C ARG A 188 23.15 15.39 3.61
N ALA A 189 23.86 15.40 2.49
CA ALA A 189 23.91 14.27 1.56
C ALA A 189 24.73 13.10 2.12
N ILE A 190 25.69 13.39 2.99
CA ILE A 190 26.65 12.42 3.49
C ILE A 190 26.29 12.04 4.93
N CYS A 191 26.32 10.73 5.21
CA CYS A 191 26.18 10.24 6.58
C CYS A 191 27.44 10.55 7.38
N ASN A 192 27.31 11.34 8.45
CA ASN A 192 28.47 11.72 9.30
C ASN A 192 29.14 10.53 10.00
N ALA A 193 28.38 9.43 10.26
CA ALA A 193 28.93 8.24 10.91
C ALA A 193 29.67 7.32 9.94
N CYS A 194 29.19 7.22 8.67
CA CYS A 194 29.68 6.23 7.71
C CYS A 194 30.44 6.84 6.53
N GLY A 195 30.42 8.16 6.34
CA GLY A 195 31.12 8.85 5.24
C GLY A 195 30.53 8.61 3.83
N VAL A 196 29.37 7.95 3.73
CA VAL A 196 28.75 7.59 2.45
C VAL A 196 27.57 8.50 2.13
N ILE A 197 27.25 8.63 0.83
CA ILE A 197 26.03 9.32 0.40
C ILE A 197 24.82 8.49 0.89
N GLU A 198 23.94 9.13 1.65
CA GLU A 198 22.76 8.47 2.21
C GLU A 198 21.75 8.09 1.15
N ASP A 199 21.26 6.88 1.22
CA ASP A 199 20.02 6.43 0.58
C ASP A 199 19.18 5.65 1.60
N PHE A 200 17.97 5.25 1.23
CA PHE A 200 17.11 4.51 2.16
C PHE A 200 17.63 3.11 2.49
N ASP A 201 18.36 2.47 1.60
CA ASP A 201 18.99 1.19 1.89
C ASP A 201 20.05 1.35 3.00
N HIS A 202 20.90 2.40 2.88
CA HIS A 202 21.85 2.75 3.94
C HIS A 202 21.15 3.11 5.25
N ILE A 203 20.23 4.06 5.22
CA ILE A 203 19.58 4.59 6.44
C ILE A 203 18.86 3.49 7.22
N LEU A 204 18.12 2.63 6.53
CA LEU A 204 17.24 1.64 7.16
C LEU A 204 17.94 0.32 7.47
N THR A 205 19.06 -0.02 6.82
CA THR A 205 19.61 -1.37 6.91
C THR A 205 21.12 -1.46 7.13
N LYS A 206 21.89 -0.37 6.90
CA LYS A 206 23.37 -0.43 6.86
C LYS A 206 24.07 0.62 7.70
N CYS A 207 23.36 1.67 8.14
CA CYS A 207 23.98 2.79 8.85
C CYS A 207 24.56 2.34 10.21
N GLU A 208 25.80 2.71 10.48
CA GLU A 208 26.50 2.37 11.73
C GLU A 208 26.12 3.30 12.90
N SER A 209 25.44 4.41 12.61
CA SER A 209 24.93 5.30 13.67
C SER A 209 23.91 4.56 14.55
N PRO A 210 23.92 4.78 15.89
CA PRO A 210 22.91 4.23 16.78
C PRO A 210 21.51 4.51 16.24
N GLY A 211 20.71 3.46 16.11
CA GLY A 211 19.35 3.54 15.55
C GLY A 211 18.93 2.24 14.91
N GLN A 212 19.27 2.02 13.63
CA GLN A 212 18.75 0.88 12.88
C GLN A 212 19.19 -0.48 13.47
N ALA A 213 20.45 -0.66 13.82
CA ALA A 213 20.96 -1.94 14.35
C ALA A 213 20.29 -2.30 15.69
N VAL A 214 20.16 -1.33 16.59
CA VAL A 214 19.49 -1.50 17.90
C VAL A 214 18.03 -1.89 17.68
N ILE A 215 17.33 -1.18 16.79
CA ILE A 215 15.91 -1.46 16.50
C ILE A 215 15.73 -2.84 15.87
N TRP A 216 16.54 -3.22 14.88
CA TRP A 216 16.39 -4.54 14.25
C TRP A 216 16.76 -5.70 15.20
N ASN A 217 17.67 -5.49 16.14
CA ASN A 217 17.92 -6.46 17.21
C ASN A 217 16.67 -6.65 18.09
N LEU A 218 16.06 -5.55 18.54
CA LEU A 218 14.82 -5.59 19.35
C LEU A 218 13.66 -6.24 18.60
N VAL A 219 13.47 -5.88 17.33
CA VAL A 219 12.48 -6.52 16.45
C VAL A 219 12.73 -8.02 16.35
N GLY A 220 13.99 -8.43 16.16
CA GLY A 220 14.38 -9.83 16.08
C GLY A 220 14.12 -10.59 17.37
N LYS A 221 14.45 -10.02 18.53
CA LYS A 221 14.15 -10.60 19.85
C LYS A 221 12.63 -10.80 20.01
N LEU A 222 11.83 -9.79 19.69
CA LEU A 222 10.36 -9.86 19.82
C LEU A 222 9.74 -10.81 18.81
N TRP A 223 10.25 -10.87 17.59
CA TRP A 223 9.82 -11.84 16.58
C TRP A 223 10.10 -13.28 17.01
N LYS A 224 11.32 -13.58 17.48
CA LYS A 224 11.72 -14.90 17.96
C LYS A 224 10.91 -15.34 19.18
N LYS A 225 10.54 -14.42 20.08
CA LYS A 225 9.67 -14.71 21.21
C LYS A 225 8.31 -15.28 20.78
N LYS A 226 7.72 -14.69 19.72
CA LYS A 226 6.42 -15.10 19.16
C LYS A 226 6.52 -16.32 18.24
N ASN A 227 7.50 -16.35 17.38
CA ASN A 227 7.63 -17.28 16.26
C ASN A 227 8.96 -18.04 16.34
N LYS A 228 9.09 -18.94 17.33
CA LYS A 228 10.31 -19.72 17.59
C LYS A 228 10.75 -20.55 16.39
N ASP A 229 9.80 -21.06 15.60
CA ASP A 229 10.05 -21.93 14.46
C ASP A 229 10.30 -21.19 13.14
N ILE A 230 10.21 -19.84 13.14
CA ILE A 230 10.44 -19.02 11.95
C ILE A 230 11.69 -18.18 12.17
N PRO A 231 12.79 -18.46 11.45
CA PRO A 231 14.06 -17.78 11.67
C PRO A 231 13.93 -16.28 11.37
N TRP A 232 14.60 -15.49 12.20
CA TRP A 232 14.75 -14.05 11.97
C TRP A 232 16.07 -13.76 11.26
N ARG A 233 16.01 -12.88 10.28
CA ARG A 233 17.17 -12.18 9.71
C ARG A 233 16.84 -10.69 9.61
N ASN A 234 17.84 -9.85 9.75
CA ASN A 234 17.65 -8.41 9.58
C ASN A 234 17.04 -8.11 8.20
N PRO A 235 16.06 -7.21 8.13
CA PRO A 235 15.36 -6.95 6.89
C PRO A 235 16.25 -6.20 5.89
N THR A 236 16.06 -6.51 4.62
CA THR A 236 16.53 -5.70 3.49
C THR A 236 15.55 -4.59 3.19
N ILE A 237 15.94 -3.64 2.35
CA ILE A 237 15.00 -2.59 1.88
C ILE A 237 13.79 -3.21 1.13
N GLY A 238 13.98 -4.33 0.44
CA GLY A 238 12.89 -5.06 -0.22
C GLY A 238 11.91 -5.67 0.78
N ASP A 239 12.40 -6.22 1.89
CA ASP A 239 11.55 -6.73 2.99
C ASP A 239 10.70 -5.61 3.62
N ILE A 240 11.30 -4.44 3.83
CA ILE A 240 10.60 -3.27 4.40
C ILE A 240 9.50 -2.79 3.45
N LEU A 241 9.82 -2.59 2.18
CA LEU A 241 8.85 -2.14 1.19
C LEU A 241 7.75 -3.17 0.91
N GLY A 242 8.08 -4.47 0.99
CA GLY A 242 7.17 -5.60 0.79
C GLY A 242 6.41 -6.03 2.06
N CYS A 243 6.65 -5.43 3.24
CA CYS A 243 6.14 -5.91 4.52
C CYS A 243 4.61 -6.02 4.59
N CYS A 244 3.90 -5.17 3.87
CA CYS A 244 2.44 -5.18 3.78
C CYS A 244 1.86 -6.36 2.99
N LEU A 245 2.70 -7.11 2.28
CA LEU A 245 2.35 -8.27 1.46
C LEU A 245 2.69 -9.60 2.13
N ALA A 246 3.06 -9.59 3.40
CA ALA A 246 3.47 -10.79 4.12
C ALA A 246 2.37 -11.86 4.14
N ARG A 247 2.77 -13.11 3.84
CA ARG A 247 1.96 -14.33 3.96
C ARG A 247 2.73 -15.33 4.78
N ILE A 248 2.57 -15.28 6.09
CA ILE A 248 3.32 -16.13 7.01
C ILE A 248 2.56 -17.41 7.24
N VAL A 249 3.19 -18.52 6.90
CA VAL A 249 2.66 -19.88 7.09
C VAL A 249 3.53 -20.56 8.13
N LYS A 250 2.92 -21.08 9.21
CA LYS A 250 3.65 -21.84 10.22
C LYS A 250 3.99 -23.24 9.72
N PRO A 251 5.11 -23.83 10.17
CA PRO A 251 5.44 -25.20 9.86
C PRO A 251 4.26 -26.14 10.14
N GLY A 252 3.97 -27.05 9.20
CA GLY A 252 2.84 -27.98 9.29
C GLY A 252 1.45 -27.39 8.95
N SER A 253 1.33 -26.10 8.68
CA SER A 253 0.09 -25.45 8.25
C SER A 253 0.08 -25.22 6.72
N LYS A 254 -1.11 -25.29 6.11
CA LYS A 254 -1.33 -24.91 4.70
C LYS A 254 -1.93 -23.50 4.57
N LYS A 255 -2.38 -22.90 5.68
CA LYS A 255 -3.06 -21.60 5.67
C LYS A 255 -2.18 -20.51 6.28
N PRO A 256 -2.13 -19.30 5.66
CA PRO A 256 -1.45 -18.17 6.25
C PRO A 256 -2.05 -17.78 7.60
N ASN A 257 -1.19 -17.43 8.56
CA ASN A 257 -1.59 -16.90 9.86
C ASN A 257 -1.76 -15.38 9.76
N ALA A 258 -2.99 -14.90 9.83
CA ALA A 258 -3.30 -13.48 9.72
C ALA A 258 -2.69 -12.64 10.86
N GLY A 259 -2.63 -13.17 12.08
CA GLY A 259 -2.01 -12.50 13.23
C GLY A 259 -0.51 -12.31 13.05
N ASP A 260 0.21 -13.34 12.61
CA ASP A 260 1.66 -13.27 12.39
C ASP A 260 2.00 -12.37 11.20
N ALA A 261 1.23 -12.43 10.11
CA ALA A 261 1.40 -11.55 8.96
C ALA A 261 1.16 -10.07 9.35
N ARG A 262 0.15 -9.80 10.16
CA ARG A 262 -0.12 -8.46 10.68
C ARG A 262 0.98 -7.98 11.63
N PHE A 263 1.47 -8.85 12.50
CA PHE A 263 2.57 -8.55 13.41
C PHE A 263 3.87 -8.21 12.65
N TRP A 264 4.21 -9.01 11.64
CA TRP A 264 5.33 -8.72 10.73
C TRP A 264 5.22 -7.33 10.09
N LYS A 265 4.05 -7.03 9.53
CA LYS A 265 3.76 -5.73 8.90
C LYS A 265 3.98 -4.57 9.88
N ILE A 266 3.41 -4.66 11.10
CA ILE A 266 3.54 -3.63 12.13
C ILE A 266 5.01 -3.45 12.50
N LEU A 267 5.71 -4.53 12.83
CA LEU A 267 7.10 -4.45 13.25
C LEU A 267 8.00 -3.81 12.19
N LEU A 268 7.92 -4.25 10.94
CA LEU A 268 8.79 -3.71 9.90
C LEU A 268 8.43 -2.28 9.53
N ALA A 269 7.16 -2.00 9.31
CA ALA A 269 6.73 -0.69 8.83
C ALA A 269 6.95 0.41 9.89
N GLU A 270 6.54 0.18 11.14
CA GLU A 270 6.63 1.20 12.19
C GLU A 270 8.06 1.36 12.71
N SER A 271 8.84 0.27 12.79
CA SER A 271 10.26 0.35 13.11
C SER A 271 11.05 1.11 12.05
N SER A 272 10.78 0.88 10.76
CA SER A 272 11.43 1.63 9.68
C SER A 272 11.09 3.12 9.73
N GLN A 273 9.83 3.46 10.00
CA GLN A 273 9.40 4.84 10.17
C GLN A 273 10.08 5.50 11.39
N LEU A 274 10.26 4.74 12.48
CA LEU A 274 10.98 5.22 13.66
C LEU A 274 12.49 5.45 13.35
N ILE A 275 13.14 4.53 12.66
CA ILE A 275 14.55 4.70 12.23
C ILE A 275 14.70 5.99 11.42
N TRP A 276 13.80 6.24 10.48
CA TRP A 276 13.77 7.48 9.73
C TRP A 276 13.60 8.71 10.61
N ALA A 277 12.66 8.66 11.58
CA ALA A 277 12.42 9.77 12.51
C ALA A 277 13.66 10.06 13.37
N LEU A 278 14.35 9.01 13.88
CA LEU A 278 15.59 9.15 14.65
C LEU A 278 16.71 9.75 13.79
N ARG A 279 16.85 9.34 12.53
CA ARG A 279 17.79 9.96 11.59
C ARG A 279 17.48 11.44 11.39
N CYS A 280 16.18 11.79 11.22
CA CYS A 280 15.80 13.20 11.09
C CYS A 280 16.11 14.01 12.35
N THR A 281 15.84 13.46 13.54
CA THR A 281 16.20 14.11 14.81
C THR A 281 17.71 14.34 14.89
N ARG A 282 18.54 13.36 14.58
CA ARG A 282 19.99 13.48 14.58
C ARG A 282 20.49 14.55 13.60
N VAL A 283 20.05 14.49 12.34
CA VAL A 283 20.62 15.33 11.27
C VAL A 283 20.09 16.76 11.31
N ILE A 284 18.83 16.95 11.74
CA ILE A 284 18.15 18.25 11.69
C ILE A 284 18.03 18.87 13.09
N GLY A 285 17.66 18.06 14.10
CA GLY A 285 17.36 18.55 15.44
C GLY A 285 18.59 18.64 16.36
N ASN A 286 19.51 17.68 16.25
CA ASN A 286 20.66 17.55 17.16
C ASN A 286 22.01 17.90 16.50
N GLU A 287 21.99 18.64 15.39
CA GLU A 287 23.21 19.08 14.68
C GLU A 287 24.21 17.95 14.40
N GLY A 288 23.71 16.75 14.14
CA GLY A 288 24.52 15.56 13.85
C GLY A 288 24.88 14.71 15.07
N SER A 289 24.57 15.13 16.29
CA SER A 289 24.88 14.38 17.51
C SER A 289 24.06 13.07 17.56
N PRO A 290 24.71 11.92 17.79
CA PRO A 290 24.02 10.64 17.84
C PRO A 290 23.13 10.52 19.09
N LEU A 291 22.04 9.77 18.96
CA LEU A 291 21.23 9.32 20.09
C LEU A 291 21.95 8.16 20.80
N THR A 292 21.78 8.04 22.10
CA THR A 292 22.28 6.89 22.85
C THR A 292 21.48 5.62 22.55
N THR A 293 22.10 4.47 22.72
CA THR A 293 21.43 3.16 22.57
C THR A 293 20.18 3.05 23.46
N ASN A 294 20.25 3.57 24.69
CA ASN A 294 19.12 3.56 25.62
C ASN A 294 17.98 4.46 25.17
N GLU A 295 18.25 5.63 24.62
CA GLU A 295 17.21 6.48 24.04
C GLU A 295 16.51 5.81 22.85
N VAL A 296 17.27 5.18 21.95
CA VAL A 296 16.74 4.44 20.82
C VAL A 296 15.86 3.28 21.29
N ARG A 297 16.34 2.49 22.27
CA ARG A 297 15.62 1.37 22.88
C ARG A 297 14.29 1.84 23.47
N ASN A 298 14.33 2.87 24.32
CA ASN A 298 13.13 3.38 25.00
C ASN A 298 12.10 3.92 24.02
N LYS A 299 12.52 4.64 22.98
CA LYS A 299 11.63 5.12 21.93
C LYS A 299 10.97 3.97 21.17
N TRP A 300 11.70 2.89 20.88
CA TRP A 300 11.13 1.74 20.21
C TRP A 300 10.15 0.98 21.10
N ILE A 301 10.49 0.74 22.38
CA ILE A 301 9.59 0.12 23.36
C ILE A 301 8.29 0.93 23.50
N GLN A 302 8.41 2.24 23.63
CA GLN A 302 7.27 3.15 23.70
C GLN A 302 6.40 3.04 22.45
N MET A 303 6.99 3.03 21.26
CA MET A 303 6.28 2.90 19.99
C MET A 303 5.48 1.59 19.93
N VAL A 304 6.09 0.45 20.28
CA VAL A 304 5.44 -0.86 20.24
C VAL A 304 4.29 -0.95 21.26
N ASN A 305 4.49 -0.44 22.47
CA ASN A 305 3.45 -0.41 23.51
C ASN A 305 2.30 0.54 23.13
N THR A 306 2.60 1.70 22.56
CA THR A 306 1.57 2.62 22.01
C THR A 306 0.75 1.94 20.92
N ARG A 307 1.41 1.14 20.08
CA ARG A 307 0.73 0.38 19.03
C ARG A 307 -0.18 -0.70 19.60
N LEU A 308 0.28 -1.43 20.61
CA LEU A 308 -0.53 -2.43 21.31
C LEU A 308 -1.78 -1.79 21.95
N ASP A 309 -1.60 -0.68 22.68
CA ASP A 309 -2.72 0.07 23.29
C ASP A 309 -3.72 0.56 22.23
N LEU A 310 -3.24 1.10 21.11
CA LEU A 310 -4.09 1.49 19.98
C LEU A 310 -4.90 0.30 19.44
N ASP A 311 -4.26 -0.86 19.26
CA ASP A 311 -4.93 -2.06 18.80
C ASP A 311 -6.02 -2.52 19.77
N CYS A 312 -5.76 -2.49 21.08
CA CYS A 312 -6.76 -2.78 22.12
C CYS A 312 -7.95 -1.81 22.04
N ARG A 313 -7.67 -0.51 21.98
CA ARG A 313 -8.74 0.53 21.86
C ARG A 313 -9.57 0.34 20.60
N MET A 314 -8.94 -0.04 19.48
CA MET A 314 -9.64 -0.26 18.21
C MET A 314 -10.56 -1.50 18.22
N THR A 315 -10.52 -2.36 19.26
CA THR A 315 -11.49 -3.46 19.42
C THR A 315 -12.82 -3.01 20.01
N LEU A 316 -12.92 -1.79 20.53
CA LEU A 316 -14.11 -1.32 21.23
C LEU A 316 -15.32 -1.14 20.30
N PRO A 317 -16.52 -1.53 20.71
CA PRO A 317 -17.74 -1.48 19.90
C PRO A 317 -18.08 -0.09 19.35
N ARG A 318 -17.67 0.99 20.03
CA ARG A 318 -17.89 2.38 19.60
C ARG A 318 -17.32 2.71 18.21
N TYR A 319 -16.39 1.90 17.70
CA TYR A 319 -15.82 2.09 16.38
C TYR A 319 -16.59 1.35 15.26
N GLU A 320 -17.64 0.62 15.61
CA GLU A 320 -18.56 -0.06 14.67
C GLU A 320 -17.81 -0.82 13.56
N GLN A 321 -18.09 -0.49 12.29
CA GLN A 321 -17.47 -1.13 11.12
C GLN A 321 -15.95 -0.86 11.00
N LYS A 322 -15.40 0.09 11.77
CA LYS A 322 -13.96 0.38 11.81
C LYS A 322 -13.25 -0.39 12.93
N ALA A 323 -13.99 -1.05 13.82
CA ALA A 323 -13.41 -1.83 14.90
C ALA A 323 -12.59 -3.00 14.36
N LEU A 324 -11.44 -3.24 15.00
CA LEU A 324 -10.63 -4.42 14.73
C LEU A 324 -11.26 -5.64 15.39
N PRO A 325 -11.31 -6.81 14.72
CA PRO A 325 -11.75 -8.04 15.36
C PRO A 325 -10.83 -8.39 16.55
N LYS A 326 -11.38 -8.56 17.75
CA LYS A 326 -10.62 -8.95 18.95
C LYS A 326 -9.72 -10.16 18.70
N LYS A 327 -10.25 -11.20 18.05
CA LYS A 327 -9.49 -12.39 17.68
C LYS A 327 -8.23 -12.06 16.88
N LEU A 328 -8.31 -11.12 15.95
CA LEU A 328 -7.15 -10.70 15.16
C LEU A 328 -6.11 -9.99 16.03
N VAL A 329 -6.53 -9.09 16.93
CA VAL A 329 -5.63 -8.38 17.86
C VAL A 329 -4.95 -9.37 18.78
N ILE A 330 -5.69 -10.28 19.39
CA ILE A 330 -5.14 -11.36 20.24
C ILE A 330 -4.13 -12.19 19.44
N GLN A 331 -4.48 -12.66 18.25
CA GLN A 331 -3.56 -13.41 17.39
C GLN A 331 -2.31 -12.61 17.00
N THR A 332 -2.45 -11.30 16.80
CA THR A 332 -1.30 -10.43 16.45
C THR A 332 -0.28 -10.38 17.59
N TRP A 333 -0.73 -10.24 18.84
CA TRP A 333 0.15 -9.99 19.98
C TRP A 333 0.42 -11.20 20.88
N LYS A 334 -0.30 -12.31 20.70
CA LYS A 334 -0.10 -13.56 21.46
C LYS A 334 1.36 -14.02 21.37
N GLY A 335 1.94 -14.38 22.51
CA GLY A 335 3.33 -14.80 22.64
C GLY A 335 4.32 -13.66 22.78
N THR A 336 3.85 -12.39 22.87
CA THR A 336 4.73 -11.22 22.97
C THR A 336 4.55 -10.41 24.25
N LEU A 337 3.48 -10.67 25.00
CA LEU A 337 3.12 -9.83 26.14
C LEU A 337 3.99 -10.10 27.37
N LEU A 338 4.10 -9.09 28.23
CA LEU A 338 4.69 -9.21 29.55
C LEU A 338 3.72 -9.99 30.46
N ASN A 339 4.23 -10.99 31.19
CA ASN A 339 3.46 -11.83 32.08
C ASN A 339 2.17 -12.38 31.43
N GLU A 340 2.27 -12.81 30.17
CA GLU A 340 1.10 -13.23 29.37
C GLU A 340 0.30 -14.38 30.03
N GLY A 341 0.97 -15.23 30.81
CA GLY A 341 0.31 -16.33 31.54
C GLY A 341 -0.67 -15.87 32.63
N ASP A 342 -0.51 -14.67 33.13
CA ASP A 342 -1.36 -14.09 34.18
C ASP A 342 -2.54 -13.29 33.61
N LEU A 343 -2.57 -13.11 32.27
CA LEU A 343 -3.62 -12.34 31.61
C LEU A 343 -4.84 -13.20 31.28
N PRO A 344 -6.07 -12.64 31.37
CA PRO A 344 -7.27 -13.35 30.95
C PRO A 344 -7.24 -13.61 29.44
N GLU A 345 -8.08 -14.53 28.97
CA GLU A 345 -8.18 -14.89 27.55
C GLU A 345 -8.48 -13.65 26.66
N ASP A 346 -9.38 -12.76 27.10
CA ASP A 346 -9.64 -11.46 26.47
C ASP A 346 -8.97 -10.32 27.26
N TRP A 347 -7.68 -10.19 27.11
CA TRP A 347 -6.89 -9.11 27.69
C TRP A 347 -7.04 -7.77 26.95
N THR A 348 -7.71 -7.74 25.80
CA THR A 348 -7.85 -6.50 24.99
C THR A 348 -8.65 -5.40 25.67
N THR A 349 -9.39 -5.74 26.72
CA THR A 349 -10.19 -4.81 27.53
C THR A 349 -9.44 -4.25 28.74
N LEU A 350 -8.27 -4.80 29.05
CA LEU A 350 -7.46 -4.37 30.18
C LEU A 350 -6.63 -3.12 29.82
N SER A 351 -6.38 -2.28 30.82
CA SER A 351 -5.41 -1.20 30.73
C SER A 351 -4.04 -1.67 31.20
N GLY A 352 -2.98 -1.08 30.60
CA GLY A 352 -1.61 -1.35 31.04
C GLY A 352 -1.00 -2.66 30.56
N VAL A 353 -1.61 -3.33 29.59
CA VAL A 353 -0.98 -4.49 28.94
C VAL A 353 0.23 -4.01 28.14
N LEU A 354 1.37 -4.62 28.39
CA LEU A 354 2.66 -4.23 27.79
C LEU A 354 3.29 -5.40 27.03
N VAL A 355 4.15 -5.06 26.08
CA VAL A 355 4.98 -6.03 25.38
C VAL A 355 6.14 -6.44 26.29
N GLY A 356 6.33 -7.73 26.48
CA GLY A 356 7.41 -8.30 27.28
C GLY A 356 8.69 -8.43 26.47
N ILE A 357 9.56 -7.44 26.58
CA ILE A 357 10.90 -7.46 26.00
C ILE A 357 11.88 -7.69 27.14
N THR A 358 12.58 -8.82 27.10
CA THR A 358 13.66 -9.09 28.04
C THR A 358 14.80 -8.15 27.67
N VAL A 359 15.07 -7.20 28.53
CA VAL A 359 16.28 -6.37 28.42
C VAL A 359 17.36 -7.18 29.15
N ASP A 360 18.13 -7.96 28.38
CA ASP A 360 19.36 -8.52 28.94
C ASP A 360 20.27 -7.32 29.29
N MET A 361 20.53 -7.17 30.57
CA MET A 361 21.40 -6.12 31.14
C MET A 361 22.88 -6.44 30.89
N GLU A 362 23.18 -7.32 29.94
CA GLU A 362 24.54 -7.73 29.62
C GLU A 362 24.86 -7.26 28.20
N GLU A 363 25.66 -6.24 28.12
CA GLU A 363 26.70 -5.88 27.16
C GLU A 363 27.00 -4.37 27.26
N GLU A 364 27.58 -3.98 28.42
CA GLU A 364 28.48 -2.84 28.51
C GLU A 364 29.87 -3.46 28.76
N GLU A 365 30.60 -3.75 27.68
CA GLU A 365 32.04 -3.77 27.61
C GLU A 365 32.50 -3.16 26.29
#